data_25c54058c2fd25a7c8c1d1d89b71b30c
#
_entry.id   25c54058c2fd25a7c8c1d1d89b71b30c
#
_cell.length_a   1.000
_cell.length_b   1.000
_cell.length_c   1.000
_cell.angle_alpha   90.00
_cell.angle_beta   90.00
_cell.angle_gamma   90.00
#
_symmetry.space_group_name_H-M   'P 1'
#
loop_
_entity.id
_entity.type
_entity.pdbx_description
1 polymer ?
#
loop_
_entity_poly.entity_id
_entity_poly.type
_entity_poly.pdbx_seq_one_letter_code
_entity_poly.pdbx_strand_id
1 'polypeptide(L)'
;MPLKYEFIEYPLSLRRLMGFNDVCGLSATGRDMGAMLYGGFFNRKGYSVLGYNFGVFNGEGLNVKDKNKSKDLVARLTLRPVRGLQIAGSYYWGEYGSDYLKRVRYGAGACYDEGPLVVRAEWICGTTGLPAGGELDSDGWYAVGGWRVTPSLMSVVRYD
;
A
#
# COMPACT_ATOMS: atom_id res chain seq x y z
N MET A 1 8.77 8.16 -12.75
CA MET A 1 8.79 6.79 -12.21
C MET A 1 7.38 6.44 -11.79
N PRO A 2 6.81 5.34 -12.20
CA PRO A 2 5.40 5.07 -11.96
C PRO A 2 5.15 4.79 -10.49
N LEU A 3 4.32 5.61 -9.88
CA LEU A 3 3.83 5.51 -8.52
C LEU A 3 2.90 4.30 -8.27
N LYS A 4 2.72 3.47 -9.28
CA LYS A 4 1.74 2.40 -9.34
C LYS A 4 1.94 1.27 -8.31
N TYR A 5 3.08 1.21 -7.66
CA TYR A 5 3.41 0.10 -6.75
C TYR A 5 3.46 0.49 -5.28
N GLU A 6 3.47 1.77 -4.99
CA GLU A 6 3.71 2.24 -3.61
C GLU A 6 2.59 1.92 -2.62
N PHE A 7 1.39 1.67 -3.11
CA PHE A 7 0.25 1.37 -2.25
C PHE A 7 -0.01 -0.15 -2.11
N ILE A 8 0.46 -0.95 -3.06
CA ILE A 8 0.04 -2.36 -3.20
C ILE A 8 1.23 -3.33 -3.21
N GLU A 9 2.46 -2.84 -3.12
CA GLU A 9 3.62 -3.70 -2.94
C GLU A 9 3.71 -4.21 -1.50
N TYR A 10 2.70 -4.99 -1.12
CA TYR A 10 2.85 -5.80 0.07
C TYR A 10 3.67 -7.02 -0.25
N PRO A 11 4.60 -7.40 0.62
CA PRO A 11 5.21 -8.70 0.54
C PRO A 11 4.13 -9.78 0.49
N LEU A 12 4.38 -10.83 -0.27
CA LEU A 12 3.44 -11.96 -0.41
C LEU A 12 3.00 -12.53 0.95
N SER A 13 3.87 -12.49 1.94
CA SER A 13 3.60 -12.88 3.32
C SER A 13 2.53 -12.04 3.99
N LEU A 14 2.62 -10.70 3.87
CA LEU A 14 1.62 -9.78 4.42
C LEU A 14 0.28 -9.88 3.70
N ARG A 15 0.29 -10.05 2.39
CA ARG A 15 -0.93 -10.32 1.62
C ARG A 15 -1.63 -11.57 2.13
N ARG A 16 -0.88 -12.60 2.48
CA ARG A 16 -1.38 -13.87 3.00
C ARG A 16 -1.90 -13.73 4.44
N LEU A 17 -1.14 -13.05 5.31
CA LEU A 17 -1.55 -12.75 6.68
C LEU A 17 -2.82 -11.91 6.75
N MET A 18 -2.99 -10.97 5.83
CA MET A 18 -4.14 -10.08 5.81
C MET A 18 -5.35 -10.64 5.06
N GLY A 19 -5.30 -11.88 4.59
CA GLY A 19 -6.40 -12.50 3.84
C GLY A 19 -6.80 -11.73 2.58
N PHE A 20 -5.92 -10.92 2.03
CA PHE A 20 -6.22 -10.06 0.87
C PHE A 20 -6.71 -10.83 -0.36
N ASN A 21 -6.34 -12.09 -0.49
CA ASN A 21 -6.77 -12.90 -1.62
C ASN A 21 -8.12 -13.59 -1.39
N ASP A 22 -8.43 -13.96 -0.14
CA ASP A 22 -9.55 -14.86 0.14
C ASP A 22 -10.77 -14.14 0.72
N VAL A 23 -10.54 -13.08 1.51
CA VAL A 23 -11.62 -12.42 2.26
C VAL A 23 -11.92 -11.02 1.70
N CYS A 24 -10.94 -10.35 1.09
CA CYS A 24 -11.11 -8.96 0.71
C CYS A 24 -11.55 -8.75 -0.74
N GLY A 25 -11.70 -9.79 -1.54
CA GLY A 25 -12.12 -9.66 -2.94
C GLY A 25 -11.19 -8.80 -3.82
N LEU A 26 -10.04 -8.39 -3.30
CA LEU A 26 -9.04 -7.72 -4.12
C LEU A 26 -8.52 -8.70 -5.16
N SER A 27 -8.36 -8.24 -6.39
CA SER A 27 -7.84 -9.08 -7.45
C SER A 27 -6.50 -9.68 -7.03
N ALA A 28 -6.24 -10.91 -7.45
CA ALA A 28 -4.99 -11.63 -7.16
C ALA A 28 -3.73 -10.82 -7.56
N THR A 29 -3.87 -9.85 -8.44
CA THR A 29 -2.82 -8.96 -8.91
C THR A 29 -2.70 -7.66 -8.11
N GLY A 30 -3.67 -7.35 -7.23
CA GLY A 30 -3.75 -6.07 -6.53
C GLY A 30 -3.93 -4.86 -7.45
N ARG A 31 -4.48 -5.07 -8.66
CA ARG A 31 -4.73 -4.02 -9.65
C ARG A 31 -6.22 -3.78 -9.78
N ASP A 32 -6.59 -2.52 -10.00
CA ASP A 32 -7.96 -2.12 -10.21
C ASP A 32 -8.04 -1.01 -11.26
N MET A 33 -9.25 -0.77 -11.78
CA MET A 33 -9.51 0.32 -12.71
C MET A 33 -10.01 1.54 -11.94
N GLY A 34 -9.44 2.71 -12.26
CA GLY A 34 -9.81 3.94 -11.59
C GLY A 34 -9.03 5.14 -12.11
N ALA A 35 -9.22 6.26 -11.42
CA ALA A 35 -8.50 7.49 -11.68
C ALA A 35 -7.75 7.93 -10.43
N MET A 36 -6.55 8.49 -10.61
CA MET A 36 -5.72 8.94 -9.51
C MET A 36 -5.14 10.33 -9.80
N LEU A 37 -5.27 11.21 -8.82
CA LEU A 37 -4.58 12.48 -8.76
C LEU A 37 -3.36 12.35 -7.86
N TYR A 38 -2.21 12.81 -8.32
CA TYR A 38 -0.98 12.80 -7.54
C TYR A 38 -0.17 14.06 -7.77
N GLY A 39 0.67 14.39 -6.81
CA GLY A 39 1.54 15.55 -6.90
C GLY A 39 2.49 15.68 -5.73
N GLY A 40 3.22 16.79 -5.71
CA GLY A 40 4.15 17.05 -4.63
C GLY A 40 4.35 18.54 -4.41
N PHE A 41 4.68 18.87 -3.16
CA PHE A 41 4.97 20.22 -2.68
C PHE A 41 6.38 20.31 -2.11
N PHE A 42 6.87 21.55 -2.04
CA PHE A 42 8.18 21.87 -1.46
C PHE A 42 9.33 21.12 -2.14
N ASN A 43 9.50 21.40 -3.43
CA ASN A 43 10.57 20.81 -4.22
C ASN A 43 11.96 21.20 -3.71
N ARG A 44 12.80 20.22 -3.46
CA ARG A 44 14.15 20.37 -2.92
C ARG A 44 15.11 19.51 -3.74
N LYS A 45 16.08 20.15 -4.42
CA LYS A 45 17.17 19.47 -5.15
C LYS A 45 16.73 18.22 -5.93
N GLY A 46 15.60 18.29 -6.67
CA GLY A 46 15.13 17.23 -7.53
C GLY A 46 14.16 16.22 -6.90
N TYR A 47 13.69 16.43 -5.67
CA TYR A 47 12.59 15.67 -5.08
C TYR A 47 11.59 16.57 -4.35
N SER A 48 10.34 16.10 -4.24
CA SER A 48 9.30 16.80 -3.46
C SER A 48 9.37 16.31 -2.01
N VAL A 49 9.42 17.27 -1.07
CA VAL A 49 9.44 16.95 0.37
C VAL A 49 8.13 16.33 0.81
N LEU A 50 7.00 16.86 0.32
CA LEU A 50 5.67 16.31 0.58
C LEU A 50 5.06 15.81 -0.73
N GLY A 51 4.66 14.55 -0.77
CA GLY A 51 3.94 13.94 -1.87
C GLY A 51 2.54 13.51 -1.45
N TYR A 52 1.59 13.54 -2.37
CA TYR A 52 0.25 13.04 -2.16
C TYR A 52 -0.24 12.22 -3.36
N ASN A 53 -1.04 11.22 -3.07
CA ASN A 53 -1.81 10.47 -4.04
C ASN A 53 -3.24 10.35 -3.51
N PHE A 54 -4.23 10.59 -4.36
CA PHE A 54 -5.64 10.38 -4.08
C PHE A 54 -6.29 9.70 -5.29
N GLY A 55 -6.93 8.57 -5.08
CA GLY A 55 -7.51 7.79 -6.16
C GLY A 55 -8.92 7.32 -5.85
N VAL A 56 -9.68 7.11 -6.91
CA VAL A 56 -11.01 6.51 -6.91
C VAL A 56 -10.98 5.32 -7.86
N PHE A 57 -11.37 4.15 -7.36
CA PHE A 57 -11.28 2.88 -8.07
C PHE A 57 -12.59 2.11 -8.01
N ASN A 58 -12.74 1.10 -8.85
CA ASN A 58 -13.96 0.28 -8.90
C ASN A 58 -14.12 -0.67 -7.71
N GLY A 59 -13.01 -1.13 -7.10
CA GLY A 59 -13.03 -2.00 -5.92
C GLY A 59 -13.13 -3.50 -6.20
N GLU A 60 -13.40 -3.92 -7.42
CA GLU A 60 -13.58 -5.34 -7.78
C GLU A 60 -12.34 -5.96 -8.44
N GLY A 61 -11.36 -5.14 -8.79
CA GLY A 61 -10.12 -5.56 -9.44
C GLY A 61 -10.09 -5.41 -10.95
N LEU A 62 -8.94 -5.72 -11.53
CA LEU A 62 -8.71 -5.57 -12.96
C LEU A 62 -9.50 -6.59 -13.78
N ASN A 63 -10.20 -6.12 -14.82
CA ASN A 63 -11.01 -6.93 -15.72
C ASN A 63 -12.19 -7.69 -15.05
N VAL A 64 -12.59 -7.27 -13.88
CA VAL A 64 -13.78 -7.79 -13.20
C VAL A 64 -14.91 -6.80 -13.38
N LYS A 65 -16.11 -7.30 -13.73
CA LYS A 65 -17.29 -6.47 -13.82
C LYS A 65 -17.67 -5.98 -12.43
N ASP A 66 -17.87 -4.68 -12.32
CA ASP A 66 -18.35 -4.05 -11.09
C ASP A 66 -19.70 -4.68 -10.66
N LYS A 67 -19.76 -5.18 -9.44
CA LYS A 67 -20.93 -5.85 -8.87
C LYS A 67 -21.78 -4.92 -8.02
N ASN A 68 -21.22 -3.77 -7.66
CA ASN A 68 -21.91 -2.73 -6.92
C ASN A 68 -21.70 -1.37 -7.61
N LYS A 69 -22.34 -0.32 -7.09
CA LYS A 69 -22.17 1.05 -7.60
C LYS A 69 -21.20 1.88 -6.75
N SER A 70 -20.68 1.30 -5.68
CA SER A 70 -19.71 1.95 -4.80
C SER A 70 -18.35 2.11 -5.49
N LYS A 71 -17.58 3.07 -5.04
CA LYS A 71 -16.21 3.29 -5.49
C LYS A 71 -15.27 3.31 -4.30
N ASP A 72 -14.14 2.68 -4.48
CA ASP A 72 -13.09 2.65 -3.47
C ASP A 72 -12.28 3.93 -3.50
N LEU A 73 -11.99 4.46 -2.33
CA LEU A 73 -11.17 5.64 -2.13
C LEU A 73 -9.82 5.24 -1.58
N VAL A 74 -8.78 5.79 -2.18
CA VAL A 74 -7.38 5.54 -1.78
C VAL A 74 -6.69 6.87 -1.58
N ALA A 75 -6.03 7.03 -0.44
CA ALA A 75 -5.21 8.20 -0.16
C ALA A 75 -3.83 7.77 0.36
N ARG A 76 -2.80 8.50 -0.04
CA ARG A 76 -1.44 8.34 0.48
C ARG A 76 -0.76 9.68 0.61
N LEU A 77 -0.13 9.90 1.75
CA LEU A 77 0.78 10.99 1.99
C LEU A 77 2.20 10.46 2.16
N THR A 78 3.15 11.16 1.58
CA THR A 78 4.57 10.79 1.63
C THR A 78 5.38 11.99 2.06
N LEU A 79 6.20 11.85 3.08
CA LEU A 79 7.13 12.86 3.57
C LEU A 79 8.56 12.40 3.32
N ARG A 80 9.36 13.28 2.70
CA ARG A 80 10.79 13.07 2.44
C ARG A 80 11.59 14.23 3.07
N PRO A 81 11.86 14.15 4.39
CA PRO A 81 12.50 15.26 5.11
C PRO A 81 13.96 15.46 4.68
N VAL A 82 14.64 14.38 4.36
CA VAL A 82 16.01 14.37 3.86
C VAL A 82 16.14 13.38 2.71
N ARG A 83 17.23 13.50 1.95
CA ARG A 83 17.54 12.57 0.88
C ARG A 83 17.68 11.13 1.44
N GLY A 84 17.16 10.16 0.70
CA GLY A 84 17.16 8.76 1.11
C GLY A 84 16.08 8.37 2.11
N LEU A 85 15.53 9.27 2.92
CA LEU A 85 14.48 8.97 3.88
C LEU A 85 13.08 9.30 3.33
N GLN A 86 12.22 8.32 3.35
CA GLN A 86 10.80 8.45 3.02
C GLN A 86 9.94 7.86 4.12
N ILE A 87 8.94 8.59 4.57
CA ILE A 87 7.90 8.16 5.50
C ILE A 87 6.57 8.31 4.78
N ALA A 88 5.70 7.32 4.87
CA ALA A 88 4.41 7.38 4.21
C ALA A 88 3.30 6.81 5.09
N GLY A 89 2.12 7.41 4.98
CA GLY A 89 0.88 6.90 5.51
C GLY A 89 -0.12 6.71 4.38
N SER A 90 -0.91 5.64 4.45
CA SER A 90 -1.90 5.28 3.44
C SER A 90 -3.23 4.97 4.10
N TYR A 91 -4.30 5.29 3.41
CA TYR A 91 -5.67 4.98 3.78
C TYR A 91 -6.42 4.43 2.57
N TYR A 92 -7.18 3.39 2.79
CA TYR A 92 -8.08 2.80 1.81
C TYR A 92 -9.45 2.60 2.46
N TRP A 93 -10.49 3.02 1.77
CA TRP A 93 -11.88 2.78 2.10
C TRP A 93 -12.63 2.32 0.87
N GLY A 94 -13.43 1.27 1.02
CA GLY A 94 -14.22 0.75 -0.06
C GLY A 94 -15.35 -0.17 0.41
N GLU A 95 -16.15 -0.61 -0.55
CA GLU A 95 -17.22 -1.57 -0.36
C GLU A 95 -17.14 -2.62 -1.46
N TYR A 96 -17.30 -3.87 -1.10
CA TYR A 96 -17.20 -4.98 -2.05
C TYR A 96 -18.43 -5.87 -2.05
N GLY A 97 -18.63 -6.57 -3.17
CA GLY A 97 -19.74 -7.48 -3.38
C GLY A 97 -21.10 -6.78 -3.52
N SER A 98 -22.13 -7.57 -3.75
CA SER A 98 -23.53 -7.09 -3.89
C SER A 98 -24.12 -6.54 -2.60
N ASP A 99 -23.54 -6.93 -1.45
CA ASP A 99 -24.05 -6.58 -0.12
C ASP A 99 -23.38 -5.31 0.45
N TYR A 100 -22.53 -4.64 -0.35
CA TYR A 100 -21.83 -3.41 0.04
C TYR A 100 -21.04 -3.57 1.36
N LEU A 101 -20.34 -4.67 1.50
CA LEU A 101 -19.56 -4.98 2.70
C LEU A 101 -18.37 -4.03 2.81
N LYS A 102 -18.27 -3.34 3.92
CA LYS A 102 -17.22 -2.34 4.17
C LYS A 102 -15.84 -2.98 4.25
N ARG A 103 -14.87 -2.25 3.71
CA ARG A 103 -13.47 -2.63 3.73
C ARG A 103 -12.62 -1.40 3.95
N VAL A 104 -11.90 -1.37 5.06
CA VAL A 104 -11.04 -0.25 5.45
C VAL A 104 -9.62 -0.77 5.68
N ARG A 105 -8.62 0.00 5.26
CA ARG A 105 -7.20 -0.33 5.46
C ARG A 105 -6.43 0.93 5.82
N TYR A 106 -5.48 0.76 6.72
CA TYR A 106 -4.50 1.77 7.10
C TYR A 106 -3.11 1.20 6.93
N GLY A 107 -2.20 1.99 6.45
CA GLY A 107 -0.81 1.61 6.33
C GLY A 107 0.11 2.75 6.71
N ALA A 108 1.19 2.43 7.38
CA ALA A 108 2.29 3.35 7.65
C ALA A 108 3.61 2.66 7.36
N GLY A 109 4.54 3.38 6.79
CA GLY A 109 5.84 2.82 6.45
C GLY A 109 6.93 3.86 6.38
N ALA A 110 8.16 3.39 6.54
CA ALA A 110 9.36 4.18 6.37
C ALA A 110 10.39 3.42 5.53
N CYS A 111 11.11 4.15 4.70
CA CYS A 111 12.19 3.61 3.90
C CYS A 111 13.37 4.57 3.97
N TYR A 112 14.56 4.02 4.22
CA TYR A 112 15.82 4.72 4.07
C TYR A 112 16.69 3.99 3.05
N ASP A 113 17.13 4.71 2.04
CA ASP A 113 17.97 4.19 0.96
C ASP A 113 18.99 5.25 0.57
N GLU A 114 20.13 5.26 1.26
CA GLU A 114 21.24 6.16 0.96
C GLU A 114 22.57 5.46 1.28
N GLY A 115 23.54 5.60 0.37
CA GLY A 115 24.85 4.94 0.50
C GLY A 115 24.76 3.40 0.55
N PRO A 116 25.46 2.75 1.48
CA PRO A 116 25.44 1.29 1.59
C PRO A 116 24.19 0.75 2.31
N LEU A 117 23.50 1.57 3.09
CA LEU A 117 22.42 1.14 3.96
C LEU A 117 21.07 1.24 3.25
N VAL A 118 20.29 0.16 3.32
CA VAL A 118 18.88 0.11 2.93
C VAL A 118 18.07 -0.42 4.09
N VAL A 119 17.10 0.36 4.56
CA VAL A 119 16.17 -0.08 5.62
C VAL A 119 14.75 0.22 5.16
N ARG A 120 13.86 -0.74 5.34
CA ARG A 120 12.43 -0.55 5.07
C ARG A 120 11.62 -1.24 6.14
N ALA A 121 10.58 -0.57 6.62
CA ALA A 121 9.59 -1.15 7.50
C ALA A 121 8.20 -0.66 7.09
N GLU A 122 7.22 -1.53 7.13
CA GLU A 122 5.82 -1.19 6.89
C GLU A 122 4.93 -1.92 7.89
N TRP A 123 3.89 -1.26 8.31
CA TRP A 123 2.79 -1.81 9.09
C TRP A 123 1.48 -1.50 8.37
N ILE A 124 0.58 -2.45 8.40
CA ILE A 124 -0.75 -2.33 7.83
C ILE A 124 -1.77 -2.99 8.72
N CYS A 125 -2.92 -2.39 8.86
CA CYS A 125 -4.08 -2.98 9.51
C CYS A 125 -5.35 -2.65 8.75
N GLY A 126 -6.42 -3.36 9.06
CA GLY A 126 -7.72 -3.07 8.45
C GLY A 126 -8.81 -3.99 8.92
N THR A 127 -10.03 -3.55 8.61
CA THR A 127 -11.27 -4.23 8.94
C THR A 127 -12.01 -4.58 7.67
N THR A 128 -12.57 -5.77 7.60
CA THR A 128 -13.39 -6.27 6.50
C THR A 128 -14.73 -6.78 7.02
N GLY A 129 -15.83 -6.24 6.51
CA GLY A 129 -17.17 -6.76 6.77
C GLY A 129 -17.37 -8.14 6.17
N LEU A 130 -18.09 -9.02 6.86
CA LEU A 130 -18.33 -10.41 6.44
C LEU A 130 -19.77 -10.61 5.97
N PRO A 131 -20.03 -11.45 4.95
CA PRO A 131 -21.39 -11.76 4.46
C PRO A 131 -22.31 -12.39 5.52
N ALA A 132 -21.72 -13.14 6.46
CA ALA A 132 -22.45 -13.75 7.56
C ALA A 132 -22.76 -12.77 8.72
N GLY A 133 -22.41 -11.50 8.56
CA GLY A 133 -22.43 -10.49 9.62
C GLY A 133 -21.14 -10.48 10.45
N GLY A 134 -20.83 -9.33 11.05
CA GLY A 134 -19.59 -9.13 11.79
C GLY A 134 -18.47 -8.54 10.94
N GLU A 135 -17.33 -8.37 11.55
CA GLU A 135 -16.13 -7.76 10.96
C GLU A 135 -14.91 -8.64 11.25
N LEU A 136 -13.99 -8.69 10.31
CA LEU A 136 -12.69 -9.33 10.46
C LEU A 136 -11.62 -8.26 10.51
N ASP A 137 -10.93 -8.17 11.63
CA ASP A 137 -9.75 -7.34 11.77
C ASP A 137 -8.50 -8.11 11.39
N SER A 138 -7.58 -7.43 10.71
CA SER A 138 -6.33 -7.99 10.24
C SER A 138 -5.23 -6.95 10.38
N ASP A 139 -4.05 -7.38 10.82
CA ASP A 139 -2.87 -6.54 10.86
C ASP A 139 -1.62 -7.34 10.51
N GLY A 140 -0.57 -6.63 10.17
CA GLY A 140 0.72 -7.22 9.87
C GLY A 140 1.79 -6.15 9.69
N TRP A 141 3.03 -6.55 9.87
CA TRP A 141 4.17 -5.68 9.66
C TRP A 141 5.37 -6.46 9.15
N TYR A 142 6.30 -5.76 8.53
CA TYR A 142 7.60 -6.33 8.21
C TYR A 142 8.69 -5.29 8.35
N ALA A 143 9.92 -5.77 8.52
CA ALA A 143 11.12 -4.95 8.47
C ALA A 143 12.18 -5.64 7.61
N VAL A 144 12.87 -4.84 6.80
CA VAL A 144 13.98 -5.27 5.93
C VAL A 144 15.18 -4.40 6.22
N GLY A 145 16.33 -5.03 6.47
CA GLY A 145 17.62 -4.39 6.53
C GLY A 145 18.55 -4.93 5.45
N GLY A 146 19.16 -4.05 4.68
CA GLY A 146 20.10 -4.39 3.63
C GLY A 146 21.40 -3.60 3.72
N TRP A 147 22.50 -4.24 3.36
CA TRP A 147 23.80 -3.61 3.28
C TRP A 147 24.44 -3.90 1.92
N ARG A 148 24.74 -2.86 1.16
CA ARG A 148 25.46 -2.97 -0.11
C ARG A 148 26.95 -3.21 0.16
N VAL A 149 27.37 -4.47 0.05
CA VAL A 149 28.75 -4.89 0.25
C VAL A 149 29.63 -4.42 -0.91
N THR A 150 29.10 -4.51 -2.14
CA THR A 150 29.70 -3.99 -3.37
C THR A 150 28.62 -3.36 -4.24
N PRO A 151 28.95 -2.64 -5.33
CA PRO A 151 27.95 -2.14 -6.27
C PRO A 151 27.02 -3.21 -6.85
N SER A 152 27.45 -4.48 -6.89
CA SER A 152 26.71 -5.59 -7.45
C SER A 152 26.20 -6.60 -6.43
N LEU A 153 26.53 -6.45 -5.13
CA LEU A 153 26.17 -7.40 -4.09
C LEU A 153 25.58 -6.68 -2.86
N MET A 154 24.38 -7.08 -2.48
CA MET A 154 23.71 -6.61 -1.27
C MET A 154 23.34 -7.80 -0.38
N SER A 155 23.68 -7.72 0.90
CA SER A 155 23.17 -8.63 1.95
C SER A 155 21.85 -8.10 2.46
N VAL A 156 20.84 -8.95 2.62
CA VAL A 156 19.51 -8.58 3.07
C VAL A 156 19.03 -9.51 4.15
N VAL A 157 18.45 -8.95 5.20
CA VAL A 157 17.73 -9.66 6.26
C VAL A 157 16.32 -9.09 6.31
N ARG A 158 15.35 -9.98 6.42
CA ARG A 158 13.93 -9.63 6.53
C ARG A 158 13.29 -10.38 7.69
N TYR A 159 12.41 -9.69 8.37
CA TYR A 159 11.54 -10.21 9.43
C TYR A 159 10.10 -9.78 9.14
N ASP A 160 9.14 -10.71 9.29
CA ASP A 160 7.69 -10.53 9.10
C ASP A 160 6.93 -10.98 10.34
#